data_fc00ba5d80f860b6f2a1c2c13d9e551a
#
_entry.id   fc00ba5d80f860b6f2a1c2c13d9e551a
#
_cell.length_a   1.000
_cell.length_b   1.000
_cell.length_c   1.000
_cell.angle_alpha   90.00
_cell.angle_beta   90.00
_cell.angle_gamma   90.00
#
_symmetry.space_group_name_H-M   'P 1'
#
loop_
_entity.id
_entity.type
_entity.pdbx_description
1 polymer ?
#
loop_
_entity_poly.entity_id
_entity_poly.type
_entity_poly.pdbx_seq_one_letter_code
_entity_poly.pdbx_strand_id
1 'polypeptide(L)'
;MNKKLYHKVIDYINEEITSGNLTIGDLIPSENQLSKLLGVSVGTVRKAIDKLENSNLLYRHHGKGTYVSDYGFDNSMFNFFSYGSETGSSIRIYKTTPIRKKTTATSEVAFQLEIERGADVIYLERRGYIDKKNPIIIEKSWWIAEVVEGLQKPNIHIPDLLYALISKKFKTQITASKEVLTAGIADSKTAKILHI
;
A
#
# COMPACT_ATOMS: atom_id res chain seq x y z
N MET A 1 24.87 13.93 2.89
CA MET A 1 24.77 12.51 3.31
C MET A 1 24.97 11.63 2.09
N ASN A 2 26.00 10.79 2.07
CA ASN A 2 26.30 9.94 0.90
C ASN A 2 25.25 8.84 0.79
N LYS A 3 24.29 8.98 -0.16
CA LYS A 3 23.26 7.99 -0.44
C LYS A 3 23.95 6.70 -0.90
N LYS A 4 23.78 5.59 -0.19
CA LYS A 4 24.45 4.32 -0.53
C LYS A 4 24.08 3.92 -1.96
N LEU A 5 25.06 3.48 -2.77
CA LEU A 5 24.89 3.20 -4.21
C LEU A 5 23.75 2.25 -4.56
N TYR A 6 23.38 1.32 -3.66
CA TYR A 6 22.25 0.43 -3.89
C TYR A 6 20.89 1.17 -3.89
N HIS A 7 20.77 2.34 -3.26
CA HIS A 7 19.56 3.15 -3.36
C HIS A 7 19.30 3.67 -4.77
N LYS A 8 20.39 3.97 -5.54
CA LYS A 8 20.25 4.36 -6.94
C LYS A 8 19.53 3.28 -7.78
N VAL A 9 19.82 2.02 -7.49
CA VAL A 9 19.16 0.88 -8.15
C VAL A 9 17.70 0.75 -7.69
N ILE A 10 17.44 0.89 -6.39
CA ILE A 10 16.09 0.85 -5.83
C ILE A 10 15.24 1.98 -6.41
N ASP A 11 15.76 3.20 -6.43
CA ASP A 11 15.06 4.38 -6.96
C ASP A 11 14.72 4.17 -8.46
N TYR A 12 15.67 3.69 -9.26
CA TYR A 12 15.45 3.39 -10.68
C TYR A 12 14.30 2.36 -10.88
N ILE A 13 14.35 1.23 -10.17
CA ILE A 13 13.31 0.19 -10.32
C ILE A 13 11.94 0.72 -9.87
N ASN A 14 11.90 1.50 -8.78
CA ASN A 14 10.66 2.13 -8.32
C ASN A 14 10.11 3.13 -9.35
N GLU A 15 10.98 3.94 -9.98
CA GLU A 15 10.59 4.87 -11.06
C GLU A 15 10.01 4.12 -12.25
N GLU A 16 10.65 3.03 -12.70
CA GLU A 16 10.16 2.21 -13.81
C GLU A 16 8.79 1.59 -13.52
N ILE A 17 8.57 1.14 -12.28
CA ILE A 17 7.27 0.61 -11.84
C ILE A 17 6.23 1.74 -11.74
N THR A 18 6.60 2.87 -11.15
CA THR A 18 5.68 4.00 -10.92
C THR A 18 5.25 4.66 -12.23
N SER A 19 6.17 4.75 -13.21
CA SER A 19 5.89 5.28 -14.54
C SER A 19 5.10 4.31 -15.44
N GLY A 20 4.94 3.05 -14.99
CA GLY A 20 4.25 2.00 -15.77
C GLY A 20 5.10 1.34 -16.84
N ASN A 21 6.41 1.63 -16.91
CA ASN A 21 7.35 0.96 -17.82
C ASN A 21 7.58 -0.51 -17.40
N LEU A 22 7.48 -0.80 -16.10
CA LEU A 22 7.45 -2.14 -15.54
C LEU A 22 6.11 -2.35 -14.82
N THR A 23 5.40 -3.39 -15.20
CA THR A 23 4.13 -3.78 -14.58
C THR A 23 4.26 -5.12 -13.86
N ILE A 24 3.26 -5.48 -13.06
CA ILE A 24 3.20 -6.75 -12.32
C ILE A 24 3.41 -7.93 -13.29
N GLY A 25 4.35 -8.80 -12.95
CA GLY A 25 4.73 -9.97 -13.75
C GLY A 25 5.78 -9.69 -14.81
N ASP A 26 6.21 -8.45 -15.01
CA ASP A 26 7.26 -8.12 -15.95
C ASP A 26 8.65 -8.53 -15.42
N LEU A 27 9.48 -9.01 -16.35
CA LEU A 27 10.89 -9.32 -16.11
C LEU A 27 11.67 -8.00 -16.01
N ILE A 28 12.35 -7.75 -14.89
CA ILE A 28 13.25 -6.60 -14.79
C ILE A 28 14.57 -6.85 -15.56
N PRO A 29 15.31 -5.80 -15.94
CA PRO A 29 16.64 -5.98 -16.54
C PRO A 29 17.56 -6.80 -15.62
N SER A 30 18.38 -7.67 -16.21
CA SER A 30 19.30 -8.54 -15.47
C SER A 30 20.29 -7.73 -14.61
N GLU A 31 20.88 -8.37 -13.59
CA GLU A 31 21.87 -7.75 -12.71
C GLU A 31 23.03 -7.10 -13.53
N ASN A 32 23.46 -7.75 -14.60
CA ASN A 32 24.51 -7.22 -15.48
C ASN A 32 24.05 -5.99 -16.31
N GLN A 33 22.81 -6.01 -16.79
CA GLN A 33 22.23 -4.88 -17.51
C GLN A 33 22.05 -3.67 -16.58
N LEU A 34 21.47 -3.87 -15.39
CA LEU A 34 21.34 -2.81 -14.37
C LEU A 34 22.69 -2.26 -13.93
N SER A 35 23.69 -3.12 -13.76
CA SER A 35 25.06 -2.72 -13.42
C SER A 35 25.65 -1.76 -14.45
N LYS A 36 25.53 -2.11 -15.74
CA LYS A 36 25.98 -1.25 -16.85
C LYS A 36 25.17 0.03 -16.95
N LEU A 37 23.85 -0.07 -16.90
CA LEU A 37 22.94 1.06 -17.04
C LEU A 37 23.16 2.12 -15.94
N LEU A 38 23.36 1.67 -14.71
CA LEU A 38 23.42 2.58 -13.55
C LEU A 38 24.86 2.89 -13.09
N GLY A 39 25.87 2.28 -13.74
CA GLY A 39 27.28 2.50 -13.41
C GLY A 39 27.63 2.05 -11.98
N VAL A 40 27.09 0.93 -11.53
CA VAL A 40 27.33 0.35 -10.21
C VAL A 40 27.79 -1.11 -10.34
N SER A 41 28.43 -1.66 -9.30
CA SER A 41 28.85 -3.06 -9.34
C SER A 41 27.65 -4.02 -9.33
N VAL A 42 27.81 -5.21 -9.92
CA VAL A 42 26.79 -6.28 -9.86
C VAL A 42 26.43 -6.64 -8.42
N GLY A 43 27.40 -6.64 -7.49
CA GLY A 43 27.15 -6.86 -6.07
C GLY A 43 26.26 -5.79 -5.44
N THR A 44 26.37 -4.52 -5.90
CA THR A 44 25.49 -3.43 -5.49
C THR A 44 24.06 -3.62 -6.00
N VAL A 45 23.93 -4.05 -7.27
CA VAL A 45 22.62 -4.39 -7.87
C VAL A 45 21.98 -5.55 -7.12
N ARG A 46 22.73 -6.63 -6.88
CA ARG A 46 22.22 -7.79 -6.12
C ARG A 46 21.69 -7.41 -4.76
N LYS A 47 22.44 -6.59 -4.01
CA LYS A 47 22.01 -6.07 -2.71
C LYS A 47 20.73 -5.24 -2.79
N ALA A 48 20.52 -4.47 -3.87
CA ALA A 48 19.30 -3.73 -4.08
C ALA A 48 18.12 -4.67 -4.37
N ILE A 49 18.33 -5.64 -5.28
CA ILE A 49 17.32 -6.66 -5.62
C ILE A 49 16.93 -7.48 -4.38
N ASP A 50 17.90 -7.91 -3.54
CA ASP A 50 17.62 -8.63 -2.30
C ASP A 50 16.71 -7.81 -1.36
N LYS A 51 16.94 -6.49 -1.28
CA LYS A 51 16.08 -5.61 -0.48
C LYS A 51 14.68 -5.48 -1.06
N LEU A 52 14.56 -5.34 -2.38
CA LEU A 52 13.26 -5.27 -3.07
C LEU A 52 12.52 -6.61 -3.01
N GLU A 53 13.24 -7.74 -3.01
CA GLU A 53 12.67 -9.07 -2.79
C GLU A 53 12.20 -9.26 -1.34
N ASN A 54 13.01 -8.85 -0.36
CA ASN A 54 12.62 -8.87 1.06
C ASN A 54 11.42 -7.97 1.35
N SER A 55 11.22 -6.91 0.57
CA SER A 55 10.01 -6.08 0.61
C SER A 55 8.87 -6.60 -0.26
N ASN A 56 9.04 -7.79 -0.85
CA ASN A 56 8.11 -8.43 -1.79
C ASN A 56 7.76 -7.59 -3.04
N LEU A 57 8.53 -6.56 -3.37
CA LEU A 57 8.34 -5.80 -4.59
C LEU A 57 8.80 -6.57 -5.83
N LEU A 58 9.81 -7.41 -5.66
CA LEU A 58 10.34 -8.31 -6.69
C LEU A 58 10.30 -9.76 -6.18
N TYR A 59 10.31 -10.70 -7.11
CA TYR A 59 10.55 -12.11 -6.81
C TYR A 59 11.48 -12.74 -7.83
N ARG A 60 12.38 -13.63 -7.37
CA ARG A 60 13.25 -14.40 -8.25
C ARG A 60 12.58 -15.69 -8.69
N HIS A 61 12.61 -15.93 -9.98
CA HIS A 61 12.30 -17.25 -10.56
C HIS A 61 13.60 -17.91 -10.98
N HIS A 62 13.98 -18.98 -10.27
CA HIS A 62 15.24 -19.68 -10.52
C HIS A 62 15.41 -20.04 -12.00
N GLY A 63 16.55 -19.66 -12.60
CA GLY A 63 16.87 -19.90 -14.01
C GLY A 63 16.12 -19.02 -15.03
N LYS A 64 15.15 -18.19 -14.60
CA LYS A 64 14.35 -17.35 -15.51
C LYS A 64 14.57 -15.84 -15.33
N GLY A 65 14.93 -15.41 -14.12
CA GLY A 65 15.20 -14.01 -13.83
C GLY A 65 14.45 -13.47 -12.61
N THR A 66 14.43 -12.14 -12.51
CA THR A 66 13.73 -11.42 -11.43
C THR A 66 12.55 -10.64 -12.01
N TYR A 67 11.41 -10.74 -11.38
CA TYR A 67 10.15 -10.21 -11.89
C TYR A 67 9.53 -9.25 -10.89
N VAL A 68 8.74 -8.30 -11.37
CA VAL A 68 7.88 -7.47 -10.53
C VAL A 68 6.80 -8.33 -9.89
N SER A 69 6.73 -8.31 -8.58
CA SER A 69 5.85 -9.20 -7.82
C SER A 69 4.39 -8.74 -7.86
N ASP A 70 3.48 -9.67 -8.03
CA ASP A 70 2.05 -9.46 -7.79
C ASP A 70 1.76 -9.22 -6.28
N TYR A 71 2.64 -9.78 -5.42
CA TYR A 71 2.62 -9.58 -3.97
C TYR A 71 3.27 -8.26 -3.52
N GLY A 72 4.15 -7.67 -4.34
CA GLY A 72 5.01 -6.57 -3.90
C GLY A 72 4.32 -5.22 -3.90
N PHE A 73 3.42 -4.96 -4.84
CA PHE A 73 2.66 -3.72 -4.84
C PHE A 73 1.69 -3.67 -3.65
N ASP A 74 1.08 -4.81 -3.33
CA ASP A 74 0.21 -4.96 -2.19
C ASP A 74 0.99 -4.93 -0.86
N ASN A 75 2.19 -5.50 -0.82
CA ASN A 75 3.02 -5.58 0.38
C ASN A 75 4.02 -4.41 0.53
N SER A 76 4.44 -3.72 -0.53
CA SER A 76 5.31 -2.54 -0.39
C SER A 76 4.57 -1.40 0.29
N MET A 77 3.27 -1.26 0.06
CA MET A 77 2.42 -0.39 0.87
C MET A 77 2.20 -0.94 2.29
N PHE A 78 2.32 -2.28 2.49
CA PHE A 78 2.32 -2.87 3.83
C PHE A 78 3.58 -2.57 4.64
N ASN A 79 4.72 -2.37 3.99
CA ASN A 79 5.92 -1.92 4.71
C ASN A 79 5.75 -0.50 5.28
N PHE A 80 4.85 0.31 4.73
CA PHE A 80 4.41 1.56 5.34
C PHE A 80 3.41 1.33 6.49
N PHE A 81 2.70 0.20 6.49
CA PHE A 81 1.70 -0.17 7.48
C PHE A 81 2.01 -1.52 8.16
N SER A 82 3.27 -1.98 8.12
CA SER A 82 3.65 -3.20 8.82
C SER A 82 3.68 -2.94 10.32
N TYR A 83 2.74 -3.54 11.00
CA TYR A 83 2.78 -3.62 12.47
C TYR A 83 3.82 -4.68 12.84
N GLY A 84 5.05 -4.23 13.15
CA GLY A 84 6.11 -5.09 13.66
C GLY A 84 5.88 -5.42 15.13
N SER A 85 6.12 -6.67 15.53
CA SER A 85 6.33 -6.98 16.93
C SER A 85 7.76 -6.56 17.33
N GLU A 86 8.02 -6.36 18.62
CA GLU A 86 9.38 -6.14 19.14
C GLU A 86 10.37 -7.23 18.72
N THR A 87 9.88 -8.41 18.37
CA THR A 87 10.65 -9.57 17.89
C THR A 87 10.89 -9.58 16.38
N GLY A 88 10.44 -8.53 15.63
CA GLY A 88 10.65 -8.41 14.19
C GLY A 88 9.74 -9.27 13.33
N SER A 89 8.77 -10.00 13.88
CA SER A 89 7.77 -10.74 13.14
C SER A 89 6.63 -9.83 12.68
N SER A 90 6.15 -9.98 11.45
CA SER A 90 4.98 -9.23 10.95
C SER A 90 3.70 -9.75 11.60
N ILE A 91 2.89 -8.83 12.16
CA ILE A 91 1.57 -9.16 12.71
C ILE A 91 0.55 -9.06 11.59
N ARG A 92 -0.16 -10.15 11.29
CA ARG A 92 -1.27 -10.14 10.33
C ARG A 92 -2.52 -9.55 10.97
N ILE A 93 -3.08 -8.51 10.33
CA ILE A 93 -4.34 -7.88 10.73
C ILE A 93 -5.42 -8.28 9.75
N TYR A 94 -6.45 -8.95 10.24
CA TYR A 94 -7.66 -9.25 9.49
C TYR A 94 -8.59 -8.05 9.55
N LYS A 95 -9.23 -7.69 8.44
CA LYS A 95 -10.11 -6.53 8.40
C LYS A 95 -11.54 -6.91 8.03
N THR A 96 -12.50 -6.31 8.71
CA THR A 96 -13.93 -6.31 8.34
C THR A 96 -14.33 -4.91 7.89
N THR A 97 -15.39 -4.80 7.08
CA THR A 97 -15.89 -3.51 6.59
C THR A 97 -17.36 -3.35 6.97
N PRO A 98 -17.65 -3.00 8.25
CA PRO A 98 -19.03 -2.89 8.72
C PRO A 98 -19.82 -1.74 8.09
N ILE A 99 -19.16 -0.68 7.65
CA ILE A 99 -19.81 0.46 7.02
C ILE A 99 -19.16 0.74 5.68
N ARG A 100 -20.00 0.81 4.64
CA ARG A 100 -19.67 1.29 3.31
C ARG A 100 -20.84 2.03 2.71
N LYS A 101 -20.62 3.26 2.30
CA LYS A 101 -21.70 4.09 1.75
C LYS A 101 -21.17 5.19 0.82
N LYS A 102 -21.99 5.58 -0.14
CA LYS A 102 -21.79 6.82 -0.88
C LYS A 102 -22.31 7.98 -0.04
N THR A 103 -21.58 9.08 0.03
CA THR A 103 -21.93 10.29 0.78
C THR A 103 -21.26 11.49 0.11
N THR A 104 -21.51 12.69 0.61
CA THR A 104 -20.91 13.92 0.14
C THR A 104 -19.68 14.29 1.00
N ALA A 105 -18.68 14.90 0.37
CA ALA A 105 -17.48 15.37 1.04
C ALA A 105 -17.78 16.55 1.97
N THR A 106 -17.37 16.43 3.24
CA THR A 106 -17.29 17.57 4.14
C THR A 106 -16.20 18.54 3.69
N SER A 107 -16.17 19.76 4.27
CA SER A 107 -15.11 20.74 3.94
C SER A 107 -13.70 20.18 4.17
N GLU A 108 -13.52 19.42 5.26
CA GLU A 108 -12.24 18.77 5.60
C GLU A 108 -11.87 17.69 4.60
N VAL A 109 -12.79 16.77 4.29
CA VAL A 109 -12.57 15.70 3.30
C VAL A 109 -12.31 16.28 1.92
N ALA A 110 -13.07 17.30 1.51
CA ALA A 110 -12.89 17.96 0.24
C ALA A 110 -11.51 18.62 0.11
N PHE A 111 -11.05 19.29 1.16
CA PHE A 111 -9.72 19.86 1.22
C PHE A 111 -8.60 18.81 1.10
N GLN A 112 -8.74 17.69 1.82
CA GLN A 112 -7.72 16.62 1.81
C GLN A 112 -7.68 15.86 0.47
N LEU A 113 -8.82 15.73 -0.21
CA LEU A 113 -8.92 15.04 -1.49
C LEU A 113 -8.77 15.98 -2.71
N GLU A 114 -8.59 17.28 -2.48
CA GLU A 114 -8.48 18.33 -3.51
C GLU A 114 -9.69 18.32 -4.48
N ILE A 115 -10.90 18.17 -3.91
CA ILE A 115 -12.18 18.16 -4.64
C ILE A 115 -13.11 19.24 -4.12
N GLU A 116 -14.21 19.49 -4.82
CA GLU A 116 -15.21 20.45 -4.40
C GLU A 116 -15.96 19.98 -3.14
N ARG A 117 -16.32 20.93 -2.26
CA ARG A 117 -17.19 20.64 -1.13
C ARG A 117 -18.55 20.10 -1.62
N GLY A 118 -18.98 18.99 -1.04
CA GLY A 118 -20.23 18.34 -1.43
C GLY A 118 -20.08 17.38 -2.61
N ALA A 119 -18.88 17.25 -3.20
CA ALA A 119 -18.63 16.21 -4.19
C ALA A 119 -18.88 14.81 -3.63
N ASP A 120 -19.26 13.89 -4.49
CA ASP A 120 -19.55 12.51 -4.12
C ASP A 120 -18.29 11.74 -3.71
N VAL A 121 -18.33 11.10 -2.55
CA VAL A 121 -17.28 10.22 -2.04
C VAL A 121 -17.85 8.90 -1.54
N ILE A 122 -17.03 7.85 -1.60
CA ILE A 122 -17.31 6.57 -0.95
C ILE A 122 -16.62 6.55 0.41
N TYR A 123 -17.40 6.40 1.46
CA TYR A 123 -16.93 6.24 2.84
C TYR A 123 -16.88 4.76 3.20
N LEU A 124 -15.74 4.34 3.75
CA LEU A 124 -15.55 3.02 4.34
C LEU A 124 -15.12 3.17 5.81
N GLU A 125 -15.72 2.40 6.69
CA GLU A 125 -15.20 2.14 8.03
C GLU A 125 -14.79 0.68 8.11
N ARG A 126 -13.55 0.43 8.47
CA ARG A 126 -12.97 -0.91 8.58
C ARG A 126 -12.48 -1.11 10.00
N ARG A 127 -12.56 -2.35 10.47
CA ARG A 127 -12.07 -2.74 11.80
C ARG A 127 -11.01 -3.82 11.61
N GLY A 128 -9.84 -3.61 12.22
CA GLY A 128 -8.72 -4.53 12.17
C GLY A 128 -8.58 -5.34 13.44
N TYR A 129 -8.28 -6.65 13.28
CA TYR A 129 -8.21 -7.65 14.34
C TYR A 129 -6.92 -8.46 14.21
N ILE A 130 -6.30 -8.80 15.33
CA ILE A 130 -5.20 -9.79 15.37
C ILE A 130 -5.79 -11.19 15.57
N ASP A 131 -6.70 -11.34 16.54
CA ASP A 131 -7.24 -12.63 17.00
C ASP A 131 -8.71 -12.88 16.59
N LYS A 132 -9.29 -12.02 15.76
CA LYS A 132 -10.70 -12.02 15.32
C LYS A 132 -11.73 -11.80 16.44
N LYS A 133 -11.31 -11.48 17.67
CA LYS A 133 -12.20 -11.24 18.80
C LYS A 133 -12.46 -9.74 18.99
N ASN A 134 -11.40 -9.02 19.35
CA ASN A 134 -11.51 -7.60 19.64
C ASN A 134 -10.80 -6.78 18.55
N PRO A 135 -11.44 -5.74 18.00
CA PRO A 135 -10.79 -4.86 17.06
C PRO A 135 -9.72 -4.03 17.79
N ILE A 136 -8.56 -3.92 17.17
CA ILE A 136 -7.45 -3.10 17.66
C ILE A 136 -7.27 -1.82 16.84
N ILE A 137 -7.92 -1.75 15.68
CA ILE A 137 -7.83 -0.62 14.76
C ILE A 137 -9.21 -0.30 14.21
N ILE A 138 -9.50 1.00 14.11
CA ILE A 138 -10.59 1.54 13.32
C ILE A 138 -9.96 2.37 12.20
N GLU A 139 -10.20 1.96 10.96
CA GLU A 139 -9.78 2.67 9.76
C GLU A 139 -11.01 3.34 9.13
N LYS A 140 -10.94 4.65 8.93
CA LYS A 140 -11.95 5.42 8.19
C LYS A 140 -11.30 5.96 6.94
N SER A 141 -11.92 5.74 5.79
CA SER A 141 -11.39 6.21 4.51
C SER A 141 -12.47 6.81 3.63
N TRP A 142 -12.07 7.83 2.86
CA TRP A 142 -12.90 8.50 1.87
C TRP A 142 -12.22 8.40 0.52
N TRP A 143 -12.99 8.05 -0.48
CA TRP A 143 -12.53 7.81 -1.84
C TRP A 143 -13.35 8.63 -2.79
N ILE A 144 -12.75 9.28 -3.77
CA ILE A 144 -13.48 10.01 -4.82
C ILE A 144 -14.38 9.02 -5.55
N ALA A 145 -15.71 9.28 -5.57
CA ALA A 145 -16.69 8.30 -6.04
C ALA A 145 -16.52 7.93 -7.53
N GLU A 146 -16.08 8.86 -8.36
CA GLU A 146 -15.77 8.63 -9.78
C GLU A 146 -14.59 7.65 -9.95
N VAL A 147 -13.56 7.77 -9.10
CA VAL A 147 -12.35 6.93 -9.19
C VAL A 147 -12.65 5.49 -8.79
N VAL A 148 -13.54 5.29 -7.82
CA VAL A 148 -13.84 3.95 -7.26
C VAL A 148 -15.33 3.60 -7.40
N GLU A 149 -15.89 3.85 -8.57
CA GLU A 149 -17.32 3.67 -8.82
C GLU A 149 -17.80 2.26 -8.41
N GLY A 150 -18.80 2.24 -7.54
CA GLY A 150 -19.41 1.01 -7.05
C GLY A 150 -18.69 0.31 -5.91
N LEU A 151 -17.58 0.84 -5.37
CA LEU A 151 -16.86 0.26 -4.22
C LEU A 151 -17.77 0.01 -3.02
N GLN A 152 -18.81 0.82 -2.81
CA GLN A 152 -19.79 0.67 -1.74
C GLN A 152 -20.78 -0.49 -1.94
N LYS A 153 -20.88 -1.05 -3.15
CA LYS A 153 -21.88 -2.10 -3.46
C LYS A 153 -21.63 -3.38 -2.65
N PRO A 154 -22.67 -4.06 -2.16
CA PRO A 154 -22.53 -5.25 -1.31
C PRO A 154 -21.80 -6.41 -2.00
N ASN A 155 -21.92 -6.52 -3.33
CA ASN A 155 -21.30 -7.58 -4.13
C ASN A 155 -19.80 -7.38 -4.36
N ILE A 156 -19.22 -6.25 -3.94
CA ILE A 156 -17.78 -6.03 -4.00
C ILE A 156 -17.16 -6.61 -2.72
N HIS A 157 -16.35 -7.65 -2.87
CA HIS A 157 -15.51 -8.12 -1.77
C HIS A 157 -14.39 -7.11 -1.50
N ILE A 158 -14.32 -6.62 -0.26
CA ILE A 158 -13.24 -5.71 0.19
C ILE A 158 -12.21 -6.57 0.94
N PRO A 159 -11.02 -6.80 0.37
CA PRO A 159 -9.99 -7.61 1.01
C PRO A 159 -9.33 -6.86 2.18
N ASP A 160 -8.55 -7.58 3.00
CA ASP A 160 -7.72 -6.95 4.04
C ASP A 160 -6.84 -5.87 3.44
N LEU A 161 -6.35 -6.08 2.22
CA LEU A 161 -5.54 -5.20 1.39
C LEU A 161 -6.40 -4.37 0.44
N LEU A 162 -6.97 -3.28 0.93
CA LEU A 162 -7.86 -2.45 0.12
C LEU A 162 -7.16 -1.86 -1.12
N TYR A 163 -5.90 -1.44 -0.98
CA TYR A 163 -5.16 -0.81 -2.08
C TYR A 163 -4.93 -1.76 -3.26
N ALA A 164 -4.80 -3.07 -3.01
CA ALA A 164 -4.76 -4.09 -4.05
C ALA A 164 -6.04 -4.09 -4.90
N LEU A 165 -7.18 -4.04 -4.22
CA LEU A 165 -8.47 -3.92 -4.91
C LEU A 165 -8.55 -2.62 -5.72
N ILE A 166 -8.10 -1.50 -5.15
CA ILE A 166 -8.12 -0.19 -5.82
C ILE A 166 -7.27 -0.22 -7.07
N SER A 167 -6.03 -0.71 -6.96
CA SER A 167 -5.12 -0.81 -8.11
C SER A 167 -5.66 -1.74 -9.20
N LYS A 168 -6.05 -2.98 -8.84
CA LYS A 168 -6.48 -3.99 -9.82
C LYS A 168 -7.83 -3.69 -10.46
N LYS A 169 -8.84 -3.33 -9.65
CA LYS A 169 -10.20 -3.17 -10.13
C LYS A 169 -10.45 -1.79 -10.74
N PHE A 170 -9.93 -0.75 -10.11
CA PHE A 170 -10.17 0.63 -10.52
C PHE A 170 -9.00 1.25 -11.30
N LYS A 171 -7.94 0.46 -11.55
CA LYS A 171 -6.75 0.87 -12.32
C LYS A 171 -6.11 2.17 -11.82
N THR A 172 -6.21 2.41 -10.50
CA THR A 172 -5.69 3.60 -9.85
C THR A 172 -4.39 3.25 -9.14
N GLN A 173 -3.31 3.93 -9.51
CA GLN A 173 -2.01 3.79 -8.82
C GLN A 173 -1.94 4.76 -7.64
N ILE A 174 -1.49 4.26 -6.50
CA ILE A 174 -1.19 5.07 -5.31
C ILE A 174 0.33 5.20 -5.25
N THR A 175 0.83 6.40 -5.54
CA THR A 175 2.27 6.65 -5.74
C THR A 175 2.93 7.33 -4.54
N ALA A 176 2.14 7.94 -3.66
CA ALA A 176 2.64 8.65 -2.49
C ALA A 176 1.63 8.62 -1.35
N SER A 177 2.11 8.75 -0.12
CA SER A 177 1.31 8.98 1.08
C SER A 177 1.90 10.12 1.91
N LYS A 178 1.01 10.86 2.60
CA LYS A 178 1.37 11.82 3.64
C LYS A 178 0.74 11.35 4.95
N GLU A 179 1.55 11.17 5.96
CA GLU A 179 1.09 10.70 7.27
C GLU A 179 1.31 11.77 8.34
N VAL A 180 0.33 11.87 9.24
CA VAL A 180 0.42 12.67 10.46
C VAL A 180 0.07 11.77 11.62
N LEU A 181 1.02 11.56 12.52
CA LEU A 181 0.84 10.77 13.74
C LEU A 181 0.50 11.68 14.91
N THR A 182 -0.58 11.36 15.61
CA THR A 182 -1.00 12.07 16.81
C THR A 182 -1.37 11.06 17.91
N ALA A 183 -1.26 11.48 19.16
CA ALA A 183 -1.74 10.72 20.31
C ALA A 183 -2.84 11.51 21.03
N GLY A 184 -3.84 10.80 21.54
CA GLY A 184 -4.97 11.42 22.23
C GLY A 184 -5.83 10.40 22.96
N ILE A 185 -6.83 10.88 23.70
CA ILE A 185 -7.81 10.05 24.40
C ILE A 185 -8.91 9.65 23.40
N ALA A 186 -9.28 8.37 23.40
CA ALA A 186 -10.36 7.87 22.55
C ALA A 186 -11.71 8.49 22.95
N ASP A 187 -12.51 8.92 21.97
CA ASP A 187 -13.88 9.28 22.22
C ASP A 187 -14.73 8.06 22.63
N SER A 188 -15.89 8.29 23.25
CA SER A 188 -16.75 7.22 23.78
C SER A 188 -17.18 6.19 22.74
N LYS A 189 -17.33 6.59 21.46
CA LYS A 189 -17.68 5.67 20.35
C LYS A 189 -16.50 4.80 19.99
N THR A 190 -15.31 5.39 19.87
CA THR A 190 -14.06 4.69 19.58
C THR A 190 -13.70 3.73 20.72
N ALA A 191 -13.76 4.19 21.96
CA ALA A 191 -13.50 3.38 23.15
C ALA A 191 -14.44 2.15 23.21
N LYS A 192 -15.73 2.35 22.96
CA LYS A 192 -16.73 1.27 22.92
C LYS A 192 -16.42 0.22 21.83
N ILE A 193 -15.98 0.66 20.65
CA ILE A 193 -15.66 -0.25 19.54
C ILE A 193 -14.38 -1.03 19.83
N LEU A 194 -13.35 -0.37 20.39
CA LEU A 194 -12.06 -0.98 20.68
C LEU A 194 -12.03 -1.73 22.02
N HIS A 195 -13.11 -1.66 22.81
CA HIS A 195 -13.22 -2.26 24.16
C HIS A 195 -12.16 -1.74 25.15
N ILE A 196 -11.88 -0.42 25.12
CA ILE A 196 -10.94 0.28 26.00
C ILE A 196 -11.64 1.36 26.81
#